data_d2e0decd3fe4fb703fce0136948a8893
#
_entry.id   d2e0decd3fe4fb703fce0136948a8893
#
_cell.length_a   1.000
_cell.length_b   1.000
_cell.length_c   1.000
_cell.angle_alpha   90.00
_cell.angle_beta   90.00
_cell.angle_gamma   90.00
#
_symmetry.space_group_name_H-M   'P 1'
#
loop_
_entity.id
_entity.type
_entity.pdbx_description
1 polymer ?
#
loop_
_entity_poly.entity_id
_entity_poly.type
_entity_poly.pdbx_seq_one_letter_code
_entity_poly.pdbx_strand_id
1 'polypeptide(L)'
;MARRRKGRPVTGILVLDKPVGPSSNQALQRVRHLFGAAKGGHTGNLDPLASGVLPICLGEATKLSQFLLDSDKAYEAQVTFGVSTATGDSEGEVLAQKNAAHLLQENVSAALAQFVGDIQQTPPCLLYTSPSPRDVEES
;
A
#
# COMPACT_ATOMS: atom_id res chain seq x y z
N MET A 1 -34.53 9.42 5.96
CA MET A 1 -34.03 10.11 4.74
C MET A 1 -32.52 9.86 4.63
N ALA A 2 -32.08 9.26 3.55
CA ALA A 2 -30.65 9.12 3.30
C ALA A 2 -30.03 10.51 3.11
N ARG A 3 -28.97 10.81 3.88
CA ARG A 3 -28.24 12.09 3.79
C ARG A 3 -27.64 12.20 2.39
N ARG A 4 -28.12 13.16 1.60
CA ARG A 4 -27.62 13.40 0.26
C ARG A 4 -26.11 13.69 0.32
N ARG A 5 -25.31 12.84 -0.32
CA ARG A 5 -23.85 13.04 -0.37
C ARG A 5 -23.53 14.36 -1.06
N LYS A 6 -22.73 15.18 -0.39
CA LYS A 6 -22.22 16.43 -0.96
C LYS A 6 -21.28 16.13 -2.12
N GLY A 7 -21.50 16.74 -3.28
CA GLY A 7 -20.64 16.63 -4.44
C GLY A 7 -21.36 16.23 -5.71
N ARG A 8 -20.61 16.19 -6.80
CA ARG A 8 -21.08 15.89 -8.14
C ARG A 8 -21.10 14.38 -8.40
N PRO A 9 -22.01 13.87 -9.24
CA PRO A 9 -22.07 12.45 -9.62
C PRO A 9 -21.00 12.10 -10.69
N VAL A 10 -19.75 12.38 -10.39
CA VAL A 10 -18.63 12.06 -11.27
C VAL A 10 -18.34 10.58 -11.21
N THR A 11 -18.26 9.92 -12.36
CA THR A 11 -17.96 8.49 -12.48
C THR A 11 -16.74 8.29 -13.39
N GLY A 12 -15.80 7.51 -12.92
CA GLY A 12 -14.62 7.15 -13.69
C GLY A 12 -13.50 6.59 -12.82
N ILE A 13 -12.44 6.20 -13.49
CA ILE A 13 -11.22 5.69 -12.84
C ILE A 13 -10.08 6.62 -13.21
N LEU A 14 -9.37 7.10 -12.18
CA LEU A 14 -8.14 7.86 -12.31
C LEU A 14 -6.97 6.98 -11.86
N VAL A 15 -5.97 6.83 -12.69
CA VAL A 15 -4.71 6.18 -12.31
C VAL A 15 -3.77 7.26 -11.83
N LEU A 16 -3.59 7.35 -10.53
CA LEU A 16 -2.74 8.35 -9.89
C LEU A 16 -1.33 7.81 -9.69
N ASP A 17 -0.33 8.61 -10.01
CA ASP A 17 1.02 8.42 -9.52
C ASP A 17 1.13 9.12 -8.15
N LYS A 18 0.91 8.34 -7.08
CA LYS A 18 0.94 8.90 -5.72
C LYS A 18 2.35 9.32 -5.36
N PRO A 19 2.57 10.58 -4.95
CA PRO A 19 3.88 11.00 -4.46
C PRO A 19 4.19 10.43 -3.08
N VAL A 20 5.44 10.49 -2.67
CA VAL A 20 5.85 10.30 -1.29
C VAL A 20 5.27 11.43 -0.43
N GLY A 21 4.79 11.10 0.74
CA GLY A 21 4.26 12.04 1.74
C GLY A 21 2.83 11.73 2.13
N PRO A 22 1.82 11.92 1.27
CA PRO A 22 0.43 11.65 1.64
C PRO A 22 0.15 10.14 1.75
N SER A 23 -0.76 9.78 2.63
CA SER A 23 -1.35 8.44 2.66
C SER A 23 -2.25 8.21 1.43
N SER A 24 -2.58 6.96 1.15
CA SER A 24 -3.51 6.63 0.07
C SER A 24 -4.87 7.32 0.27
N ASN A 25 -5.37 7.37 1.50
CA ASN A 25 -6.63 8.06 1.78
C ASN A 25 -6.54 9.57 1.60
N GLN A 26 -5.44 10.21 1.99
CA GLN A 26 -5.22 11.65 1.76
C GLN A 26 -5.17 11.97 0.26
N ALA A 27 -4.50 11.13 -0.52
CA ALA A 27 -4.47 11.26 -1.98
C ALA A 27 -5.86 11.13 -2.59
N LEU A 28 -6.65 10.14 -2.14
CA LEU A 28 -8.04 9.97 -2.54
C LEU A 28 -8.88 11.21 -2.24
N GLN A 29 -8.81 11.75 -1.03
CA GLN A 29 -9.61 12.91 -0.64
C GLN A 29 -9.24 14.14 -1.46
N ARG A 30 -7.97 14.31 -1.79
CA ARG A 30 -7.53 15.40 -2.67
C ARG A 30 -8.10 15.27 -4.08
N VAL A 31 -8.11 14.07 -4.65
CA VAL A 31 -8.71 13.81 -5.96
C VAL A 31 -10.22 14.06 -5.93
N ARG A 32 -10.91 13.56 -4.90
CA ARG A 32 -12.35 13.84 -4.74
C ARG A 32 -12.64 15.33 -4.70
N HIS A 33 -11.84 16.09 -3.97
CA HIS A 33 -12.00 17.53 -3.86
C HIS A 33 -11.78 18.23 -5.20
N LEU A 34 -10.73 17.87 -5.93
CA LEU A 34 -10.42 18.45 -7.24
C LEU A 34 -11.53 18.23 -8.27
N PHE A 35 -12.16 17.05 -8.26
CA PHE A 35 -13.27 16.72 -9.15
C PHE A 35 -14.63 17.12 -8.59
N GLY A 36 -14.69 17.54 -7.34
CA GLY A 36 -15.96 17.76 -6.66
C GLY A 36 -16.82 16.50 -6.56
N ALA A 37 -16.19 15.31 -6.52
CA ALA A 37 -16.87 14.04 -6.59
C ALA A 37 -17.58 13.69 -5.27
N ALA A 38 -18.83 13.23 -5.38
CA ALA A 38 -19.65 12.83 -4.23
C ALA A 38 -19.16 11.52 -3.58
N LYS A 39 -18.56 10.63 -4.38
CA LYS A 39 -18.15 9.29 -3.94
C LYS A 39 -16.82 8.93 -4.58
N GLY A 40 -15.95 8.32 -3.79
CA GLY A 40 -14.68 7.82 -4.28
C GLY A 40 -14.09 6.75 -3.36
N GLY A 41 -13.19 5.95 -3.92
CA GLY A 41 -12.43 4.93 -3.21
C GLY A 41 -11.11 4.68 -3.91
N HIS A 42 -10.09 4.31 -3.16
CA HIS A 42 -8.83 3.85 -3.76
C HIS A 42 -8.78 2.32 -3.77
N THR A 43 -8.04 1.78 -4.74
CA THR A 43 -7.81 0.35 -4.86
C THR A 43 -6.37 0.05 -4.54
N GLY A 44 -6.15 -0.76 -3.54
CA GLY A 44 -4.84 -0.98 -2.98
C GLY A 44 -4.45 0.09 -1.98
N ASN A 45 -3.30 -0.10 -1.37
CA ASN A 45 -2.80 0.78 -0.34
C ASN A 45 -1.30 0.98 -0.54
N LEU A 46 -0.88 2.23 -0.54
CA LEU A 46 0.52 2.63 -0.54
C LEU A 46 0.79 3.44 0.73
N ASP A 47 1.82 3.06 1.45
CA ASP A 47 2.25 3.80 2.63
C ASP A 47 2.68 5.24 2.27
N PRO A 48 2.68 6.17 3.23
CA PRO A 48 3.12 7.53 2.98
C PRO A 48 4.52 7.63 2.37
N LEU A 49 5.43 6.75 2.79
CA LEU A 49 6.80 6.69 2.27
C LEU A 49 6.91 6.10 0.86
N ALA A 50 5.86 5.44 0.37
CA ALA A 50 5.83 4.83 -0.95
C ALA A 50 5.24 5.77 -1.99
N SER A 51 5.73 5.66 -3.22
CA SER A 51 5.18 6.34 -4.39
C SER A 51 4.78 5.32 -5.45
N GLY A 52 3.95 5.71 -6.37
CA GLY A 52 3.59 4.89 -7.52
C GLY A 52 2.10 4.81 -7.81
N VAL A 53 1.74 3.81 -8.58
CA VAL A 53 0.39 3.64 -9.12
C VAL A 53 -0.64 3.39 -8.03
N LEU A 54 -1.61 4.29 -7.94
CA LEU A 54 -2.76 4.18 -7.05
C LEU A 54 -4.03 4.45 -7.86
N PRO A 55 -4.79 3.41 -8.25
CA PRO A 55 -6.05 3.61 -8.94
C PRO A 55 -7.10 4.20 -7.99
N ILE A 56 -7.82 5.20 -8.47
CA ILE A 56 -8.89 5.87 -7.74
C ILE A 56 -10.17 5.73 -8.53
N CYS A 57 -11.18 5.14 -7.89
CA CYS A 57 -12.51 4.99 -8.47
C CYS A 57 -13.43 6.08 -7.94
N LEU A 58 -14.12 6.77 -8.84
CA LEU A 58 -15.09 7.81 -8.51
C LEU A 58 -16.50 7.37 -8.91
N GLY A 59 -17.49 7.71 -8.09
CA GLY A 59 -18.89 7.45 -8.37
C GLY A 59 -19.19 5.95 -8.53
N GLU A 60 -19.92 5.60 -9.58
CA GLU A 60 -20.31 4.22 -9.87
C GLU A 60 -19.10 3.28 -10.12
N ALA A 61 -17.96 3.84 -10.51
CA ALA A 61 -16.74 3.05 -10.70
C ALA A 61 -16.20 2.43 -9.41
N THR A 62 -16.63 2.90 -8.23
CA THR A 62 -16.28 2.26 -6.95
C THR A 62 -16.75 0.81 -6.86
N LYS A 63 -17.76 0.43 -7.66
CA LYS A 63 -18.22 -0.96 -7.76
C LYS A 63 -17.19 -1.90 -8.41
N LEU A 64 -16.24 -1.34 -9.16
CA LEU A 64 -15.16 -2.08 -9.82
C LEU A 64 -13.91 -2.22 -8.96
N SER A 65 -13.88 -1.60 -7.79
CA SER A 65 -12.67 -1.55 -6.95
C SER A 65 -12.15 -2.94 -6.56
N GLN A 66 -13.02 -3.91 -6.32
CA GLN A 66 -12.63 -5.28 -5.97
C GLN A 66 -11.81 -5.94 -7.09
N PHE A 67 -12.19 -5.75 -8.34
CA PHE A 67 -11.46 -6.29 -9.48
C PHE A 67 -10.04 -5.73 -9.59
N LEU A 68 -9.87 -4.44 -9.28
CA LEU A 68 -8.56 -3.80 -9.29
C LEU A 68 -7.72 -4.20 -8.08
N LEU A 69 -8.35 -4.42 -6.93
CA LEU A 69 -7.67 -4.93 -5.73
C LEU A 69 -7.08 -6.31 -5.95
N ASP A 70 -7.78 -7.17 -6.69
CA ASP A 70 -7.38 -8.55 -6.97
C ASP A 70 -6.37 -8.66 -8.12
N SER A 71 -6.05 -7.56 -8.81
CA SER A 71 -5.09 -7.57 -9.91
C SER A 71 -3.66 -7.76 -9.41
N ASP A 72 -2.81 -8.28 -10.31
CA ASP A 72 -1.38 -8.45 -10.05
C ASP A 72 -0.71 -7.11 -9.75
N LYS A 73 0.25 -7.13 -8.84
CA LYS A 73 0.99 -5.95 -8.40
C LYS A 73 2.49 -6.23 -8.44
N ALA A 74 3.25 -5.20 -8.75
CA ALA A 74 4.70 -5.24 -8.70
C ALA A 74 5.22 -4.03 -7.92
N TYR A 75 6.26 -4.25 -7.13
CA TYR A 75 6.89 -3.23 -6.31
C TYR A 75 8.39 -3.24 -6.51
N GLU A 76 8.98 -2.06 -6.54
CA GLU A 76 10.42 -1.87 -6.40
C GLU A 76 10.69 -1.43 -4.97
N ALA A 77 11.55 -2.16 -4.27
CA ALA A 77 11.87 -1.90 -2.87
C ALA A 77 13.37 -1.80 -2.66
N GLN A 78 13.78 -0.81 -1.87
CA GLN A 78 15.15 -0.70 -1.39
C GLN A 78 15.24 -1.29 0.01
N VAL A 79 16.04 -2.32 0.15
CA VAL A 79 16.25 -3.03 1.41
C VAL A 79 17.64 -2.72 1.94
N THR A 80 17.71 -2.25 3.19
CA THR A 80 18.99 -2.00 3.89
C THR A 80 19.25 -3.13 4.86
N PHE A 81 20.34 -3.85 4.65
CA PHE A 81 20.76 -4.94 5.53
C PHE A 81 21.46 -4.42 6.78
N GLY A 82 21.41 -5.22 7.84
CA GLY A 82 22.09 -4.93 9.10
C GLY A 82 21.27 -4.12 10.10
N VAL A 83 20.07 -3.73 9.74
CA VAL A 83 19.15 -2.97 10.62
C VAL A 83 17.78 -3.61 10.59
N SER A 84 17.20 -3.85 11.76
CA SER A 84 15.79 -4.21 11.88
C SER A 84 15.03 -3.15 12.66
N THR A 85 13.80 -2.90 12.26
CA THR A 85 12.94 -1.88 12.87
C THR A 85 11.61 -2.47 13.33
N ALA A 86 10.96 -1.79 14.27
CA ALA A 86 9.68 -2.23 14.82
C ALA A 86 8.57 -2.35 13.78
N THR A 87 8.60 -1.49 12.77
CA THR A 87 7.60 -1.46 11.68
C THR A 87 8.00 -2.26 10.45
N GLY A 88 9.27 -2.70 10.39
CA GLY A 88 9.82 -3.35 9.20
C GLY A 88 10.15 -2.39 8.05
N ASP A 89 10.04 -1.09 8.26
CA ASP A 89 10.36 -0.05 7.29
C ASP A 89 11.37 0.96 7.85
N SER A 90 11.70 1.98 7.06
CA SER A 90 12.69 3.00 7.44
C SER A 90 12.21 3.99 8.50
N GLU A 91 10.92 4.04 8.78
CA GLU A 91 10.33 5.00 9.74
C GLU A 91 10.22 4.43 11.16
N GLY A 92 10.36 3.13 11.32
CA GLY A 92 10.25 2.47 12.61
C GLY A 92 11.47 2.65 13.50
N GLU A 93 11.26 2.49 14.79
CA GLU A 93 12.34 2.45 15.78
C GLU A 93 13.29 1.29 15.48
N VAL A 94 14.59 1.54 15.54
CA VAL A 94 15.62 0.53 15.35
C VAL A 94 15.62 -0.43 16.54
N LEU A 95 15.37 -1.71 16.28
CA LEU A 95 15.36 -2.77 17.29
C LEU A 95 16.70 -3.47 17.41
N ALA A 96 17.40 -3.65 16.31
CA ALA A 96 18.69 -4.34 16.29
C ALA A 96 19.55 -3.86 15.13
N GLN A 97 20.86 -3.89 15.34
CA GLN A 97 21.85 -3.62 14.32
C GLN A 97 22.89 -4.74 14.33
N LYS A 98 23.29 -5.17 13.11
CA LYS A 98 24.36 -6.13 12.90
C LYS A 98 25.22 -5.69 11.72
N ASN A 99 26.50 -6.00 11.78
CA ASN A 99 27.37 -5.75 10.64
C ASN A 99 26.99 -6.66 9.46
N ALA A 100 26.64 -6.05 8.34
CA ALA A 100 26.24 -6.72 7.11
C ALA A 100 27.32 -6.71 6.02
N ALA A 101 28.52 -6.21 6.33
CA ALA A 101 29.61 -6.06 5.34
C ALA A 101 30.08 -7.39 4.75
N HIS A 102 29.84 -8.52 5.44
CA HIS A 102 30.18 -9.87 4.96
C HIS A 102 29.21 -10.44 3.94
N LEU A 103 28.04 -9.80 3.74
CA LEU A 103 27.04 -10.29 2.80
C LEU A 103 27.49 -10.09 1.37
N LEU A 104 27.37 -11.15 0.59
CA LEU A 104 27.63 -11.16 -0.84
C LEU A 104 26.31 -11.21 -1.59
N GLN A 105 26.33 -10.77 -2.84
CA GLN A 105 25.16 -10.84 -3.73
C GLN A 105 24.59 -12.26 -3.81
N GLU A 106 25.43 -13.26 -3.79
CA GLU A 106 25.03 -14.68 -3.81
C GLU A 106 24.18 -15.05 -2.59
N ASN A 107 24.54 -14.55 -1.40
CA ASN A 107 23.77 -14.77 -0.17
C ASN A 107 22.38 -14.17 -0.26
N VAL A 108 22.27 -12.95 -0.80
CA VAL A 108 21.01 -12.24 -1.00
C VAL A 108 20.14 -12.97 -2.01
N SER A 109 20.72 -13.37 -3.14
CA SER A 109 19.98 -14.10 -4.19
C SER A 109 19.44 -15.44 -3.67
N ALA A 110 20.23 -16.17 -2.89
CA ALA A 110 19.80 -17.43 -2.30
C ALA A 110 18.66 -17.24 -1.28
N ALA A 111 18.72 -16.17 -0.49
CA ALA A 111 17.67 -15.83 0.46
C ALA A 111 16.38 -15.43 -0.25
N LEU A 112 16.47 -14.64 -1.32
CA LEU A 112 15.31 -14.18 -2.10
C LEU A 112 14.54 -15.34 -2.75
N ALA A 113 15.23 -16.42 -3.13
CA ALA A 113 14.61 -17.60 -3.69
C ALA A 113 13.57 -18.24 -2.75
N GLN A 114 13.72 -18.08 -1.45
CA GLN A 114 12.78 -18.57 -0.44
C GLN A 114 11.47 -17.80 -0.39
N PHE A 115 11.41 -16.61 -0.99
CA PHE A 115 10.23 -15.74 -1.02
C PHE A 115 9.45 -15.86 -2.34
N VAL A 116 9.82 -16.78 -3.20
CA VAL A 116 9.12 -17.03 -4.46
C VAL A 116 8.00 -18.07 -4.25
N GLY A 117 6.85 -17.80 -4.83
CA GLY A 117 5.66 -18.67 -4.70
C GLY A 117 4.84 -18.34 -3.45
N ASP A 118 4.01 -19.30 -3.06
CA ASP A 118 3.16 -19.14 -1.88
C ASP A 118 4.00 -19.27 -0.62
N ILE A 119 4.04 -18.20 0.17
CA ILE A 119 4.77 -18.15 1.42
C ILE A 119 3.85 -17.77 2.57
N GLN A 120 4.22 -18.16 3.78
CA GLN A 120 3.61 -17.66 5.02
C GLN A 120 4.51 -16.60 5.63
N GLN A 121 3.91 -15.49 6.05
CA GLN A 121 4.65 -14.43 6.71
C GLN A 121 3.95 -14.02 7.99
N THR A 122 4.75 -13.64 9.00
CA THR A 122 4.26 -13.01 10.21
C THR A 122 4.41 -11.50 10.05
N PRO A 123 3.30 -10.74 9.97
CA PRO A 123 3.41 -9.29 9.82
C PRO A 123 4.01 -8.64 11.07
N PRO A 124 4.60 -7.43 10.95
CA PRO A 124 5.04 -6.65 12.11
C PRO A 124 3.88 -6.41 13.08
N CYS A 125 4.17 -6.42 14.38
CA CYS A 125 3.14 -6.40 15.44
C CYS A 125 2.20 -5.19 15.39
N LEU A 126 2.60 -4.07 14.81
CA LEU A 126 1.75 -2.88 14.65
C LEU A 126 0.59 -3.08 13.67
N LEU A 127 0.62 -4.11 12.82
CA LEU A 127 -0.45 -4.43 11.89
C LEU A 127 -1.57 -5.26 12.53
N TYR A 128 -1.41 -5.71 13.77
CA TYR A 128 -2.40 -6.51 14.48
C TYR A 128 -3.50 -5.70 15.18
N THR A 129 -3.40 -4.39 15.22
CA THR A 129 -4.32 -3.56 16.01
C THR A 129 -5.72 -3.47 15.42
N SER A 130 -5.94 -3.86 14.18
CA SER A 130 -7.27 -3.94 13.58
C SER A 130 -7.24 -4.77 12.29
N PRO A 131 -7.14 -6.12 12.37
CA PRO A 131 -7.15 -6.93 11.16
C PRO A 131 -8.51 -6.81 10.49
N SER A 132 -8.59 -6.02 9.42
CA SER A 132 -9.72 -6.10 8.52
C SER A 132 -9.56 -7.33 7.63
N PRO A 133 -10.64 -7.92 7.11
CA PRO A 133 -10.53 -8.99 6.11
C PRO A 133 -9.66 -8.62 4.90
N ARG A 134 -9.48 -7.34 4.66
CA ARG A 134 -8.63 -6.81 3.58
C ARG A 134 -7.13 -6.92 3.89
N ASP A 135 -6.76 -6.81 5.16
CA ASP A 135 -5.36 -6.90 5.58
C ASP A 135 -4.83 -8.34 5.51
N VAL A 136 -5.73 -9.33 5.55
CA VAL A 136 -5.39 -10.74 5.40
C VAL A 136 -5.15 -11.14 3.93
N GLU A 137 -5.78 -10.44 2.99
CA GLU A 137 -5.64 -10.69 1.55
C GLU A 137 -4.40 -10.01 0.95
N GLU A 138 -3.83 -9.01 1.61
CA GLU A 138 -2.65 -8.25 1.17
C GLU A 138 -1.31 -8.83 1.68
N SER A 139 -1.36 -9.88 2.49
CA SER A 139 -0.16 -10.53 3.04
C SER A 139 0.36 -11.67 2.16
#